data_ac5bba623320f38e2d64ccf5f3699b09
#
_entry.id   ac5bba623320f38e2d64ccf5f3699b09
#
_cell.length_a   1.000
_cell.length_b   1.000
_cell.length_c   1.000
_cell.angle_alpha   90.00
_cell.angle_beta   90.00
_cell.angle_gamma   90.00
#
_symmetry.space_group_name_H-M   'P 1'
#
loop_
_entity.id
_entity.type
_entity.pdbx_description
1 polymer ?
#
loop_
_entity_poly.entity_id
_entity_poly.type
_entity_poly.pdbx_seq_one_letter_code
_entity_poly.pdbx_strand_id
1 'polypeptide(L)'
;MKDRPEKKTPLAAKSPFELRVNLGANVPEADVRTALKTGDMGFLHSFTTGSAVDGPGLRLVAWTAGCMWRCVFCHNPDTWTMSNGIPVTIERAKEELAKYRQGLKTMAGGFTLSGGEALMQDRFAVKLFAAARAMGIHTALDTNGYYGDRLSDTELETIDLVLLDLKAWDPERHRRLTGMEVGPTLQFARRLAALKRPVWVRFVLVPGWSDDPGDIAKIADFAASLGNVERVDVLPFHQMGRFKWKELGLEYKLEDVDPPSAEAVERACAVFRAAGLKAY
;
A
#
# COMPACT_ATOMS: atom_id res chain seq x y z
N MET A 1 38.49 11.93 20.26
CA MET A 1 37.18 12.49 19.93
C MET A 1 36.85 12.01 18.53
N LYS A 2 35.92 11.02 18.38
CA LYS A 2 35.51 10.51 17.07
C LYS A 2 34.29 11.30 16.65
N ASP A 3 34.39 11.98 15.52
CA ASP A 3 33.31 12.73 14.90
C ASP A 3 32.07 11.83 14.70
N ARG A 4 30.95 12.24 15.30
CA ARG A 4 29.66 11.69 14.95
C ARG A 4 29.28 12.24 13.57
N PRO A 5 28.87 11.40 12.62
CA PRO A 5 28.34 11.90 11.36
C PRO A 5 27.11 12.76 11.62
N GLU A 6 27.10 13.97 11.05
CA GLU A 6 25.95 14.86 11.04
C GLU A 6 24.70 14.11 10.55
N LYS A 7 23.62 14.17 11.33
CA LYS A 7 22.30 13.69 10.92
C LYS A 7 21.90 14.51 9.68
N LYS A 8 21.96 13.90 8.50
CA LYS A 8 21.37 14.47 7.29
C LYS A 8 19.89 14.74 7.57
N THR A 9 19.50 16.01 7.46
CA THR A 9 18.12 16.46 7.51
C THR A 9 17.30 15.64 6.51
N PRO A 10 16.12 15.11 6.89
CA PRO A 10 15.26 14.37 5.95
C PRO A 10 14.99 15.25 4.73
N LEU A 11 15.04 14.68 3.54
CA LEU A 11 14.65 15.32 2.28
C LEU A 11 13.23 15.89 2.45
N ALA A 12 13.13 17.19 2.66
CA ALA A 12 11.86 17.90 2.67
C ALA A 12 11.36 17.93 1.23
N ALA A 13 10.57 16.95 0.83
CA ALA A 13 9.80 17.04 -0.40
C ALA A 13 8.89 18.28 -0.26
N LYS A 14 9.21 19.33 -1.01
CA LYS A 14 8.35 20.51 -1.15
C LYS A 14 7.16 20.13 -2.03
N SER A 15 6.21 19.39 -1.46
CA SER A 15 4.90 19.22 -2.06
C SER A 15 4.06 20.45 -1.70
N PRO A 16 3.38 21.09 -2.65
CA PRO A 16 2.42 22.18 -2.36
C PRO A 16 1.25 21.71 -1.48
N PHE A 17 1.14 20.43 -1.20
CA PHE A 17 0.10 19.79 -0.39
C PHE A 17 0.64 19.24 0.95
N GLU A 18 1.63 19.91 1.54
CA GLU A 18 2.17 19.48 2.84
C GLU A 18 1.07 19.53 3.92
N LEU A 19 0.69 18.35 4.42
CA LEU A 19 -0.12 18.18 5.64
C LEU A 19 0.73 18.46 6.90
N ARG A 20 1.41 19.58 6.95
CA ARG A 20 2.19 19.95 8.13
C ARG A 20 1.25 20.15 9.32
N VAL A 21 1.20 19.18 10.20
CA VAL A 21 0.79 19.44 11.58
C VAL A 21 2.02 20.00 12.27
N ASN A 22 1.96 21.29 12.59
CA ASN A 22 2.88 21.86 13.54
C ASN A 22 2.47 21.30 14.91
N LEU A 23 3.06 20.15 15.27
CA LEU A 23 3.04 19.71 16.66
C LEU A 23 3.85 20.79 17.38
N GLY A 24 3.15 21.78 17.93
CA GLY A 24 3.79 22.87 18.65
C GLY A 24 4.87 22.30 19.56
N ALA A 25 5.97 23.02 19.75
CA ALA A 25 7.16 22.60 20.51
C ALA A 25 6.89 22.09 21.95
N ASN A 26 5.64 22.02 22.36
CA ASN A 26 5.16 21.74 23.71
C ASN A 26 4.22 20.52 23.82
N VAL A 27 4.12 19.64 22.81
CA VAL A 27 3.35 18.39 23.00
C VAL A 27 4.23 17.39 23.73
N PRO A 28 3.87 16.93 24.94
CA PRO A 28 4.66 15.96 25.69
C PRO A 28 4.86 14.67 24.88
N GLU A 29 6.05 14.08 24.90
CA GLU A 29 6.34 12.83 24.18
C GLU A 29 5.39 11.69 24.57
N ALA A 30 4.94 11.65 25.82
CA ALA A 30 3.96 10.68 26.31
C ALA A 30 2.62 10.79 25.58
N ASP A 31 2.16 12.01 25.28
CA ASP A 31 0.90 12.24 24.56
C ASP A 31 1.00 11.83 23.11
N VAL A 32 2.16 12.07 22.45
CA VAL A 32 2.43 11.59 21.09
C VAL A 32 2.41 10.06 21.04
N ARG A 33 3.08 9.38 21.97
CA ARG A 33 3.07 7.91 22.04
C ARG A 33 1.66 7.35 22.27
N THR A 34 0.89 7.99 23.12
CA THR A 34 -0.51 7.61 23.39
C THR A 34 -1.35 7.79 22.12
N ALA A 35 -1.25 8.94 21.45
CA ALA A 35 -1.99 9.24 20.23
C ALA A 35 -1.66 8.26 19.08
N LEU A 36 -0.41 7.86 18.95
CA LEU A 36 0.00 6.83 17.99
C LEU A 36 -0.60 5.45 18.33
N LYS A 37 -0.58 5.07 19.60
CA LYS A 37 -1.12 3.80 20.07
C LYS A 37 -2.65 3.72 19.91
N THR A 38 -3.35 4.82 20.12
CA THR A 38 -4.81 4.91 19.99
C THR A 38 -5.26 5.17 18.55
N GLY A 39 -4.35 5.53 17.64
CA GLY A 39 -4.65 5.94 16.27
C GLY A 39 -5.20 7.37 16.16
N ASP A 40 -5.03 8.20 17.18
CA ASP A 40 -5.37 9.63 17.10
C ASP A 40 -4.31 10.41 16.32
N MET A 41 -3.18 9.79 16.07
CA MET A 41 -2.11 10.28 15.22
C MET A 41 -1.55 9.14 14.37
N GLY A 42 -1.12 9.46 13.15
CA GLY A 42 -0.36 8.58 12.27
C GLY A 42 0.75 9.34 11.56
N PHE A 43 1.59 8.60 10.85
CA PHE A 43 2.64 9.14 10.00
C PHE A 43 2.28 8.95 8.53
N LEU A 44 2.05 10.03 7.81
CA LEU A 44 1.83 10.03 6.37
C LEU A 44 3.11 10.48 5.66
N HIS A 45 3.47 9.75 4.60
CA HIS A 45 4.55 10.16 3.72
C HIS A 45 4.11 11.30 2.80
N SER A 46 2.97 11.11 2.14
CA SER A 46 2.41 12.05 1.17
C SER A 46 0.95 11.70 0.88
N PHE A 47 0.31 12.49 0.01
CA PHE A 47 -0.93 12.10 -0.61
C PHE A 47 -0.98 12.54 -2.08
N THR A 48 -1.82 11.86 -2.86
CA THR A 48 -2.00 12.09 -4.28
C THR A 48 -3.48 12.31 -4.57
N THR A 49 -3.80 13.36 -5.32
CA THR A 49 -5.17 13.64 -5.77
C THR A 49 -5.33 13.19 -7.22
N GLY A 50 -6.44 12.52 -7.52
CA GLY A 50 -6.80 12.13 -8.88
C GLY A 50 -6.07 10.91 -9.41
N SER A 51 -5.64 9.98 -8.56
CA SER A 51 -5.14 8.68 -9.03
C SER A 51 -6.26 7.86 -9.67
N ALA A 52 -5.98 7.26 -10.83
CA ALA A 52 -6.89 6.38 -11.56
C ALA A 52 -6.51 4.89 -11.45
N VAL A 53 -5.43 4.57 -10.72
CA VAL A 53 -4.86 3.21 -10.64
C VAL A 53 -4.92 2.60 -9.24
N ASP A 54 -5.37 3.36 -8.25
CA ASP A 54 -5.41 2.93 -6.85
C ASP A 54 -6.83 2.64 -6.36
N GLY A 55 -7.67 2.06 -7.22
CA GLY A 55 -9.05 1.69 -6.95
C GLY A 55 -10.03 2.29 -7.98
N PRO A 56 -11.35 2.07 -7.82
CA PRO A 56 -12.35 2.51 -8.78
C PRO A 56 -12.53 4.02 -8.78
N GLY A 57 -12.70 4.61 -9.96
CA GLY A 57 -12.88 6.06 -10.17
C GLY A 57 -11.61 6.85 -9.85
N LEU A 58 -11.76 8.14 -9.59
CA LEU A 58 -10.64 8.99 -9.19
C LEU A 58 -10.42 8.93 -7.68
N ARG A 59 -9.21 8.63 -7.24
CA ARG A 59 -8.86 8.41 -5.84
C ARG A 59 -8.09 9.59 -5.25
N LEU A 60 -8.46 9.94 -4.03
CA LEU A 60 -7.55 10.58 -3.10
C LEU A 60 -6.77 9.46 -2.40
N VAL A 61 -5.47 9.39 -2.60
CA VAL A 61 -4.60 8.37 -1.99
C VAL A 61 -3.76 9.01 -0.90
N ALA A 62 -3.84 8.49 0.32
CA ALA A 62 -2.90 8.82 1.38
C ALA A 62 -1.86 7.70 1.50
N TRP A 63 -0.59 8.09 1.50
CA TRP A 63 0.56 7.19 1.59
C TRP A 63 1.09 7.20 3.02
N THR A 64 0.97 6.09 3.73
CA THR A 64 1.51 5.95 5.09
C THR A 64 3.02 5.72 5.06
N ALA A 65 3.72 6.13 6.11
CA ALA A 65 5.10 5.72 6.37
C ALA A 65 5.13 4.47 7.23
N GLY A 66 6.21 3.71 7.12
CA GLY A 66 6.42 2.42 7.76
C GLY A 66 6.05 1.25 6.85
N CYS A 67 7.00 0.35 6.63
CA CYS A 67 6.79 -0.94 5.97
C CYS A 67 7.80 -1.94 6.50
N MET A 68 7.34 -3.16 6.82
CA MET A 68 8.24 -4.23 7.24
C MET A 68 8.82 -5.01 6.04
N TRP A 69 8.18 -4.95 4.88
CA TRP A 69 8.69 -5.59 3.68
C TRP A 69 9.88 -4.81 3.09
N ARG A 70 10.73 -5.52 2.36
CA ARG A 70 11.90 -4.98 1.66
C ARG A 70 11.85 -5.42 0.20
N CYS A 71 10.70 -5.11 -0.46
CA CYS A 71 10.50 -5.49 -1.85
C CYS A 71 11.62 -4.95 -2.72
N VAL A 72 12.28 -5.83 -3.47
CA VAL A 72 13.42 -5.47 -4.34
C VAL A 72 13.05 -4.46 -5.43
N PHE A 73 11.76 -4.36 -5.78
CA PHE A 73 11.20 -3.43 -6.77
C PHE A 73 10.45 -2.24 -6.13
N CYS A 74 10.65 -1.96 -4.84
CA CYS A 74 9.90 -0.91 -4.17
C CYS A 74 10.14 0.46 -4.82
N HIS A 75 9.05 1.14 -5.21
CA HIS A 75 9.12 2.49 -5.76
C HIS A 75 9.34 3.56 -4.69
N ASN A 76 8.97 3.25 -3.45
CA ASN A 76 8.99 4.18 -2.33
C ASN A 76 9.76 3.61 -1.13
N PRO A 77 11.06 3.25 -1.28
CA PRO A 77 11.87 2.75 -0.17
C PRO A 77 12.03 3.79 0.95
N ASP A 78 11.82 5.07 0.65
CA ASP A 78 11.74 6.16 1.59
C ASP A 78 10.56 6.05 2.58
N THR A 79 9.52 5.28 2.24
CA THR A 79 8.40 4.98 3.16
C THR A 79 8.69 3.86 4.15
N TRP A 80 9.79 3.11 4.03
CA TRP A 80 10.07 1.97 4.91
C TRP A 80 10.19 2.35 6.38
N THR A 81 10.72 3.54 6.65
CA THR A 81 10.93 4.03 8.01
C THR A 81 9.79 4.97 8.40
N MET A 82 9.12 4.67 9.51
CA MET A 82 7.98 5.47 9.98
C MET A 82 8.36 6.93 10.26
N SER A 83 9.56 7.18 10.76
CA SER A 83 10.06 8.54 11.05
C SER A 83 10.31 9.39 9.80
N ASN A 84 10.24 8.82 8.59
CA ASN A 84 10.29 9.59 7.34
C ASN A 84 8.92 10.19 7.00
N GLY A 85 7.86 9.79 7.71
CA GLY A 85 6.54 10.35 7.56
C GLY A 85 6.37 11.64 8.35
N ILE A 86 5.35 12.40 7.97
CA ILE A 86 4.89 13.60 8.67
C ILE A 86 3.83 13.16 9.68
N PRO A 87 3.94 13.54 10.97
CA PRO A 87 2.91 13.25 11.94
C PRO A 87 1.62 14.02 11.63
N VAL A 88 0.50 13.33 11.56
CA VAL A 88 -0.82 13.88 11.24
C VAL A 88 -1.83 13.40 12.27
N THR A 89 -2.58 14.31 12.89
CA THR A 89 -3.69 13.93 13.77
C THR A 89 -4.87 13.45 12.95
N ILE A 90 -5.70 12.61 13.54
CA ILE A 90 -6.91 12.10 12.86
C ILE A 90 -7.88 13.24 12.51
N GLU A 91 -7.97 14.28 13.34
CA GLU A 91 -8.79 15.47 13.07
C GLU A 91 -8.29 16.18 11.82
N ARG A 92 -6.97 16.40 11.71
CA ARG A 92 -6.40 17.07 10.55
C ARG A 92 -6.60 16.25 9.27
N ALA A 93 -6.47 14.93 9.36
CA ALA A 93 -6.71 14.04 8.23
C ALA A 93 -8.19 14.06 7.78
N LYS A 94 -9.12 14.11 8.73
CA LYS A 94 -10.58 14.26 8.44
C LYS A 94 -10.89 15.60 7.76
N GLU A 95 -10.31 16.70 8.24
CA GLU A 95 -10.47 18.01 7.62
C GLU A 95 -10.00 18.01 6.16
N GLU A 96 -8.83 17.37 5.91
CA GLU A 96 -8.31 17.27 4.56
C GLU A 96 -9.21 16.43 3.65
N LEU A 97 -9.63 15.26 4.12
CA LEU A 97 -10.53 14.38 3.40
C LEU A 97 -11.88 15.06 3.06
N ALA A 98 -12.41 15.86 3.99
CA ALA A 98 -13.67 16.58 3.80
C ALA A 98 -13.64 17.56 2.63
N LYS A 99 -12.49 18.18 2.32
CA LYS A 99 -12.32 19.08 1.18
C LYS A 99 -12.59 18.42 -0.17
N TYR A 100 -12.28 17.13 -0.28
CA TYR A 100 -12.42 16.36 -1.52
C TYR A 100 -13.75 15.63 -1.63
N ARG A 101 -14.56 15.58 -0.55
CA ARG A 101 -15.80 14.80 -0.47
C ARG A 101 -16.71 14.95 -1.69
N GLN A 102 -17.02 16.20 -2.08
CA GLN A 102 -17.95 16.46 -3.18
C GLN A 102 -17.36 16.04 -4.53
N GLY A 103 -16.09 16.38 -4.78
CA GLY A 103 -15.40 16.00 -6.02
C GLY A 103 -15.30 14.48 -6.19
N LEU A 104 -14.93 13.77 -5.12
CA LEU A 104 -14.84 12.30 -5.14
C LEU A 104 -16.20 11.67 -5.45
N LYS A 105 -17.29 12.14 -4.86
CA LYS A 105 -18.64 11.63 -5.15
C LYS A 105 -19.05 11.89 -6.59
N THR A 106 -18.82 13.08 -7.12
CA THR A 106 -19.19 13.45 -8.50
C THR A 106 -18.43 12.59 -9.52
N MET A 107 -17.17 12.25 -9.23
CA MET A 107 -16.31 11.47 -10.13
C MET A 107 -16.36 9.96 -9.87
N ALA A 108 -17.38 9.48 -9.16
CA ALA A 108 -17.48 8.06 -8.73
C ALA A 108 -16.18 7.52 -8.12
N GLY A 109 -15.45 8.39 -7.44
CA GLY A 109 -14.15 8.11 -6.84
C GLY A 109 -14.23 7.78 -5.36
N GLY A 110 -13.10 7.85 -4.67
CA GLY A 110 -13.06 7.56 -3.24
C GLY A 110 -11.70 7.83 -2.62
N PHE A 111 -11.55 7.36 -1.40
CA PHE A 111 -10.33 7.44 -0.62
C PHE A 111 -9.60 6.09 -0.63
N THR A 112 -8.30 6.11 -0.87
CA THR A 112 -7.42 4.94 -0.75
C THR A 112 -6.34 5.22 0.29
N LEU A 113 -6.17 4.32 1.23
CA LEU A 113 -5.04 4.32 2.14
C LEU A 113 -4.04 3.28 1.67
N SER A 114 -2.85 3.74 1.33
CA SER A 114 -1.72 2.96 0.82
C SER A 114 -0.44 3.39 1.57
N GLY A 115 0.74 3.25 0.94
CA GLY A 115 1.98 3.81 1.48
C GLY A 115 3.14 2.82 1.50
N GLY A 116 3.80 2.73 2.64
CA GLY A 116 4.64 1.58 2.96
C GLY A 116 3.77 0.36 3.17
N GLU A 117 3.24 0.21 4.40
CA GLU A 117 2.18 -0.74 4.72
C GLU A 117 1.18 -0.05 5.65
N ALA A 118 -0.04 0.15 5.17
CA ALA A 118 -1.07 0.90 5.90
C ALA A 118 -1.40 0.27 7.27
N LEU A 119 -1.36 -1.08 7.36
CA LEU A 119 -1.68 -1.81 8.57
C LEU A 119 -0.55 -1.84 9.62
N MET A 120 0.61 -1.24 9.33
CA MET A 120 1.55 -0.89 10.41
C MET A 120 0.98 0.17 11.35
N GLN A 121 0.01 0.94 10.86
CA GLN A 121 -0.71 1.98 11.58
C GLN A 121 -2.21 1.66 11.63
N ASP A 122 -2.54 0.42 11.94
CA ASP A 122 -3.90 -0.15 11.89
C ASP A 122 -4.94 0.70 12.61
N ARG A 123 -4.64 1.21 13.81
CA ARG A 123 -5.59 2.05 14.60
C ARG A 123 -5.89 3.38 13.91
N PHE A 124 -4.88 4.01 13.31
CA PHE A 124 -5.06 5.24 12.53
C PHE A 124 -5.83 4.95 11.23
N ALA A 125 -5.50 3.86 10.54
CA ALA A 125 -6.17 3.42 9.32
C ALA A 125 -7.67 3.20 9.55
N VAL A 126 -8.05 2.48 10.62
CA VAL A 126 -9.46 2.22 10.97
C VAL A 126 -10.23 3.52 11.21
N LYS A 127 -9.64 4.47 11.95
CA LYS A 127 -10.29 5.77 12.19
C LYS A 127 -10.47 6.59 10.91
N LEU A 128 -9.50 6.53 9.98
CA LEU A 128 -9.62 7.20 8.68
C LEU A 128 -10.72 6.58 7.82
N PHE A 129 -10.78 5.24 7.74
CA PHE A 129 -11.83 4.56 7.00
C PHE A 129 -13.21 4.83 7.57
N ALA A 130 -13.36 4.78 8.90
CA ALA A 130 -14.63 5.12 9.55
C ALA A 130 -15.05 6.56 9.23
N ALA A 131 -14.11 7.52 9.25
CA ALA A 131 -14.39 8.91 8.91
C ALA A 131 -14.78 9.08 7.43
N ALA A 132 -14.07 8.44 6.49
CA ALA A 132 -14.38 8.47 5.07
C ALA A 132 -15.78 7.91 4.80
N ARG A 133 -16.11 6.76 5.39
CA ARG A 133 -17.41 6.13 5.30
C ARG A 133 -18.53 7.00 5.86
N ALA A 134 -18.32 7.65 7.02
CA ALA A 134 -19.29 8.60 7.59
C ALA A 134 -19.54 9.81 6.68
N MET A 135 -18.56 10.18 5.85
CA MET A 135 -18.73 11.20 4.81
C MET A 135 -19.39 10.66 3.53
N GLY A 136 -19.67 9.35 3.45
CA GLY A 136 -20.19 8.67 2.27
C GLY A 136 -19.18 8.61 1.13
N ILE A 137 -17.89 8.50 1.44
CA ILE A 137 -16.79 8.34 0.51
C ILE A 137 -16.45 6.85 0.45
N HIS A 138 -16.36 6.29 -0.76
CA HIS A 138 -15.92 4.91 -0.99
C HIS A 138 -14.46 4.72 -0.50
N THR A 139 -14.20 3.63 0.21
CA THR A 139 -12.92 3.36 0.85
C THR A 139 -12.19 2.18 0.21
N ALA A 140 -10.88 2.31 0.04
CA ALA A 140 -10.01 1.23 -0.41
C ALA A 140 -8.75 1.14 0.47
N LEU A 141 -8.41 -0.07 0.88
CA LEU A 141 -7.17 -0.39 1.57
C LEU A 141 -6.20 -1.03 0.58
N ASP A 142 -5.05 -0.41 0.34
CA ASP A 142 -3.95 -0.98 -0.43
C ASP A 142 -2.91 -1.53 0.55
N THR A 143 -2.70 -2.83 0.54
CA THR A 143 -1.93 -3.54 1.57
C THR A 143 -1.26 -4.80 1.04
N ASN A 144 -0.13 -5.14 1.62
CA ASN A 144 0.48 -6.43 1.45
C ASN A 144 -0.21 -7.55 2.26
N GLY A 145 -1.17 -7.21 3.10
CA GLY A 145 -1.99 -8.13 3.88
C GLY A 145 -1.30 -8.81 5.05
N TYR A 146 -0.02 -8.55 5.28
CA TYR A 146 0.76 -9.25 6.32
C TYR A 146 0.20 -9.04 7.74
N TYR A 147 -0.34 -7.85 8.01
CA TYR A 147 -0.96 -7.49 9.27
C TYR A 147 -2.50 -7.49 9.22
N GLY A 148 -3.08 -8.24 8.29
CA GLY A 148 -4.54 -8.32 8.15
C GLY A 148 -5.25 -8.88 9.39
N ASP A 149 -4.55 -9.63 10.24
CA ASP A 149 -5.05 -10.16 11.51
C ASP A 149 -5.29 -9.07 12.58
N ARG A 150 -4.70 -7.88 12.43
CA ARG A 150 -4.89 -6.74 13.34
C ARG A 150 -6.24 -6.08 13.23
N LEU A 151 -6.94 -6.28 12.11
CA LEU A 151 -8.28 -5.75 11.90
C LEU A 151 -9.33 -6.76 12.38
N SER A 152 -10.29 -6.32 13.18
CA SER A 152 -11.49 -7.10 13.46
C SER A 152 -12.40 -7.18 12.23
N ASP A 153 -13.36 -8.11 12.22
CA ASP A 153 -14.33 -8.25 11.12
C ASP A 153 -15.20 -6.99 10.98
N THR A 154 -15.56 -6.37 12.11
CA THR A 154 -16.32 -5.11 12.13
C THR A 154 -15.51 -3.94 11.55
N GLU A 155 -14.21 -3.88 11.82
CA GLU A 155 -13.34 -2.85 11.24
C GLU A 155 -13.19 -3.05 9.72
N LEU A 156 -13.12 -4.30 9.25
CA LEU A 156 -13.12 -4.62 7.82
C LEU A 156 -14.42 -4.18 7.11
N GLU A 157 -15.54 -4.05 7.81
CA GLU A 157 -16.77 -3.50 7.24
C GLU A 157 -16.67 -2.04 6.83
N THR A 158 -15.72 -1.29 7.36
CA THR A 158 -15.47 0.11 6.99
C THR A 158 -14.67 0.26 5.70
N ILE A 159 -14.21 -0.85 5.12
CA ILE A 159 -13.38 -0.92 3.92
C ILE A 159 -14.23 -1.54 2.80
N ASP A 160 -14.53 -0.76 1.75
CA ASP A 160 -15.37 -1.21 0.65
C ASP A 160 -14.60 -2.10 -0.34
N LEU A 161 -13.29 -1.90 -0.47
CA LEU A 161 -12.40 -2.64 -1.38
C LEU A 161 -11.02 -2.85 -0.74
N VAL A 162 -10.44 -4.04 -0.92
CA VAL A 162 -9.04 -4.28 -0.59
C VAL A 162 -8.23 -4.50 -1.87
N LEU A 163 -7.20 -3.67 -2.08
CA LEU A 163 -6.17 -3.87 -3.09
C LEU A 163 -5.08 -4.72 -2.42
N LEU A 164 -5.04 -6.01 -2.75
CA LEU A 164 -4.18 -6.96 -2.07
C LEU A 164 -2.99 -7.36 -2.93
N ASP A 165 -1.82 -7.14 -2.41
CA ASP A 165 -0.58 -7.56 -3.04
C ASP A 165 -0.35 -9.08 -2.95
N LEU A 166 -0.33 -9.78 -4.08
CA LEU A 166 0.15 -11.15 -4.19
C LEU A 166 1.43 -11.16 -5.03
N LYS A 167 2.60 -11.18 -4.37
CA LYS A 167 3.89 -10.96 -5.05
C LYS A 167 4.53 -12.24 -5.60
N ALA A 168 4.29 -13.38 -4.97
CA ALA A 168 4.66 -14.71 -5.41
C ALA A 168 3.88 -15.76 -4.61
N TRP A 169 3.70 -16.95 -5.18
CA TRP A 169 3.13 -18.10 -4.49
C TRP A 169 4.18 -18.90 -3.73
N ASP A 170 5.31 -19.17 -4.39
CA ASP A 170 6.40 -19.93 -3.81
C ASP A 170 7.02 -19.19 -2.62
N PRO A 171 7.12 -19.81 -1.42
CA PRO A 171 7.60 -19.13 -0.21
C PRO A 171 9.03 -18.61 -0.32
N GLU A 172 9.91 -19.32 -1.04
CA GLU A 172 11.30 -18.91 -1.19
C GLU A 172 11.40 -17.73 -2.17
N ARG A 173 10.67 -17.78 -3.30
CA ARG A 173 10.54 -16.68 -4.24
C ARG A 173 9.94 -15.45 -3.56
N HIS A 174 8.89 -15.62 -2.78
CA HIS A 174 8.25 -14.53 -2.04
C HIS A 174 9.24 -13.88 -1.07
N ARG A 175 10.00 -14.70 -0.31
CA ARG A 175 11.03 -14.18 0.61
C ARG A 175 12.15 -13.46 -0.13
N ARG A 176 12.58 -13.97 -1.29
CA ARG A 176 13.58 -13.32 -2.14
C ARG A 176 13.09 -11.96 -2.66
N LEU A 177 11.79 -11.84 -3.00
CA LEU A 177 11.18 -10.61 -3.51
C LEU A 177 10.91 -9.58 -2.43
N THR A 178 10.48 -10.00 -1.25
CA THR A 178 9.87 -9.11 -0.23
C THR A 178 10.63 -9.08 1.10
N GLY A 179 11.49 -10.05 1.34
CA GLY A 179 12.15 -10.26 2.63
C GLY A 179 11.27 -10.95 3.68
N MET A 180 10.00 -11.29 3.36
CA MET A 180 9.01 -11.78 4.32
C MET A 180 8.31 -13.05 3.83
N GLU A 181 7.55 -13.69 4.72
CA GLU A 181 6.76 -14.88 4.42
C GLU A 181 5.42 -14.53 3.76
N VAL A 182 4.94 -15.38 2.86
CA VAL A 182 3.65 -15.21 2.17
C VAL A 182 2.45 -15.64 3.01
N GLY A 183 2.65 -16.52 3.98
CA GLY A 183 1.58 -17.14 4.76
C GLY A 183 0.53 -16.18 5.32
N PRO A 184 0.90 -15.13 6.06
CA PRO A 184 -0.06 -14.16 6.60
C PRO A 184 -0.92 -13.48 5.53
N THR A 185 -0.33 -13.11 4.39
CA THR A 185 -1.06 -12.53 3.25
C THR A 185 -2.12 -13.49 2.70
N LEU A 186 -1.77 -14.77 2.52
CA LEU A 186 -2.70 -15.78 2.05
C LEU A 186 -3.82 -16.07 3.07
N GLN A 187 -3.51 -16.01 4.36
CA GLN A 187 -4.52 -16.14 5.42
C GLN A 187 -5.50 -14.97 5.41
N PHE A 188 -5.00 -13.76 5.25
CA PHE A 188 -5.83 -12.57 5.13
C PHE A 188 -6.74 -12.63 3.88
N ALA A 189 -6.21 -13.06 2.73
CA ALA A 189 -6.99 -13.26 1.52
C ALA A 189 -8.17 -14.22 1.74
N ARG A 190 -7.92 -15.38 2.39
CA ARG A 190 -8.99 -16.34 2.73
C ARG A 190 -10.02 -15.77 3.69
N ARG A 191 -9.59 -14.96 4.67
CA ARG A 191 -10.50 -14.28 5.59
C ARG A 191 -11.37 -13.25 4.87
N LEU A 192 -10.81 -12.47 3.96
CA LEU A 192 -11.57 -11.54 3.12
C LEU A 192 -12.61 -12.26 2.27
N ALA A 193 -12.27 -13.45 1.73
CA ALA A 193 -13.20 -14.29 0.98
C ALA A 193 -14.35 -14.80 1.87
N ALA A 194 -14.06 -15.31 3.06
CA ALA A 194 -15.07 -15.77 4.03
C ALA A 194 -16.03 -14.63 4.41
N LEU A 195 -15.54 -13.40 4.53
CA LEU A 195 -16.33 -12.21 4.82
C LEU A 195 -16.95 -11.56 3.57
N LYS A 196 -16.74 -12.15 2.39
CA LYS A 196 -17.22 -11.65 1.09
C LYS A 196 -16.80 -10.18 0.83
N ARG A 197 -15.59 -9.79 1.27
CA ARG A 197 -15.04 -8.46 1.02
C ARG A 197 -14.48 -8.40 -0.39
N PRO A 198 -14.82 -7.40 -1.21
CA PRO A 198 -14.27 -7.25 -2.56
C PRO A 198 -12.74 -7.11 -2.53
N VAL A 199 -12.07 -7.82 -3.43
CA VAL A 199 -10.62 -7.78 -3.56
C VAL A 199 -10.22 -7.50 -5.00
N TRP A 200 -9.29 -6.58 -5.19
CA TRP A 200 -8.48 -6.49 -6.41
C TRP A 200 -7.08 -7.00 -6.08
N VAL A 201 -6.60 -7.96 -6.83
CA VAL A 201 -5.24 -8.48 -6.66
C VAL A 201 -4.27 -7.61 -7.43
N ARG A 202 -3.15 -7.25 -6.80
CA ARG A 202 -2.04 -6.52 -7.43
C ARG A 202 -0.82 -7.41 -7.53
N PHE A 203 -0.42 -7.72 -8.76
CA PHE A 203 0.72 -8.56 -9.08
C PHE A 203 1.76 -7.77 -9.87
N VAL A 204 2.97 -7.60 -9.32
CA VAL A 204 4.05 -6.90 -10.02
C VAL A 204 4.86 -7.93 -10.83
N LEU A 205 4.88 -7.76 -12.15
CA LEU A 205 5.63 -8.62 -13.07
C LEU A 205 7.06 -8.08 -13.23
N VAL A 206 8.03 -8.79 -12.65
CA VAL A 206 9.46 -8.44 -12.69
C VAL A 206 10.22 -9.55 -13.42
N PRO A 207 10.84 -9.27 -14.59
CA PRO A 207 11.58 -10.29 -15.36
C PRO A 207 12.69 -10.96 -14.53
N GLY A 208 12.73 -12.28 -14.55
CA GLY A 208 13.68 -13.11 -13.80
C GLY A 208 13.41 -13.23 -12.30
N TRP A 209 12.35 -12.58 -11.80
CA TRP A 209 12.03 -12.58 -10.38
C TRP A 209 10.61 -13.08 -10.05
N SER A 210 9.59 -12.53 -10.68
CA SER A 210 8.18 -12.92 -10.47
C SER A 210 7.48 -13.43 -11.74
N ASP A 211 8.19 -13.60 -12.84
CA ASP A 211 7.66 -13.96 -14.15
C ASP A 211 7.64 -15.46 -14.44
N ASP A 212 7.84 -16.30 -13.42
CA ASP A 212 7.73 -17.76 -13.56
C ASP A 212 6.27 -18.18 -13.84
N PRO A 213 5.98 -18.81 -14.98
CA PRO A 213 4.61 -19.15 -15.36
C PRO A 213 3.92 -20.12 -14.38
N GLY A 214 4.67 -21.03 -13.77
CA GLY A 214 4.13 -21.99 -12.81
C GLY A 214 3.75 -21.33 -11.48
N ASP A 215 4.50 -20.31 -11.06
CA ASP A 215 4.19 -19.51 -9.87
C ASP A 215 2.97 -18.62 -10.12
N ILE A 216 2.91 -17.95 -11.28
CA ILE A 216 1.76 -17.13 -11.70
C ILE A 216 0.49 -17.98 -11.77
N ALA A 217 0.56 -19.20 -12.32
CA ALA A 217 -0.59 -20.10 -12.39
C ALA A 217 -1.12 -20.44 -10.99
N LYS A 218 -0.24 -20.74 -10.05
CA LYS A 218 -0.65 -21.00 -8.65
C LYS A 218 -1.28 -19.80 -7.96
N ILE A 219 -0.79 -18.57 -8.22
CA ILE A 219 -1.43 -17.33 -7.74
C ILE A 219 -2.82 -17.20 -8.38
N ALA A 220 -2.96 -17.47 -9.67
CA ALA A 220 -4.22 -17.37 -10.40
C ALA A 220 -5.25 -18.37 -9.89
N ASP A 221 -4.87 -19.63 -9.69
CA ASP A 221 -5.73 -20.69 -9.14
C ASP A 221 -6.19 -20.33 -7.70
N PHE A 222 -5.25 -19.85 -6.88
CA PHE A 222 -5.57 -19.39 -5.53
C PHE A 222 -6.56 -18.22 -5.55
N ALA A 223 -6.28 -17.18 -6.33
CA ALA A 223 -7.14 -16.00 -6.44
C ALA A 223 -8.55 -16.37 -6.95
N ALA A 224 -8.64 -17.25 -7.95
CA ALA A 224 -9.91 -17.76 -8.46
C ALA A 224 -10.70 -18.55 -7.41
N SER A 225 -10.00 -19.35 -6.58
CA SER A 225 -10.63 -20.16 -5.52
C SER A 225 -11.27 -19.32 -4.40
N LEU A 226 -10.87 -18.06 -4.24
CA LEU A 226 -11.40 -17.16 -3.21
C LEU A 226 -12.84 -16.70 -3.51
N GLY A 227 -13.22 -16.58 -4.77
CA GLY A 227 -14.56 -16.21 -5.22
C GLY A 227 -15.00 -14.75 -4.95
N ASN A 228 -14.15 -13.93 -4.35
CA ASN A 228 -14.38 -12.51 -4.06
C ASN A 228 -13.40 -11.58 -4.79
N VAL A 229 -12.55 -12.12 -5.65
CA VAL A 229 -11.62 -11.33 -6.48
C VAL A 229 -12.37 -10.80 -7.70
N GLU A 230 -12.52 -9.48 -7.76
CA GLU A 230 -13.22 -8.79 -8.85
C GLU A 230 -12.30 -8.46 -10.02
N ARG A 231 -10.99 -8.29 -9.74
CA ARG A 231 -9.99 -7.82 -10.68
C ARG A 231 -8.59 -8.26 -10.28
N VAL A 232 -7.74 -8.48 -11.28
CA VAL A 232 -6.29 -8.63 -11.13
C VAL A 232 -5.60 -7.56 -11.96
N ASP A 233 -4.77 -6.75 -11.31
CA ASP A 233 -3.89 -5.79 -11.96
C ASP A 233 -2.50 -6.39 -12.08
N VAL A 234 -2.10 -6.74 -13.31
CA VAL A 234 -0.72 -7.13 -13.62
C VAL A 234 0.08 -5.87 -13.87
N LEU A 235 0.87 -5.49 -12.88
CA LEU A 235 1.63 -4.24 -12.89
C LEU A 235 3.03 -4.49 -13.49
N PRO A 236 3.35 -3.96 -14.67
CA PRO A 236 4.68 -4.10 -15.24
C PRO A 236 5.70 -3.36 -14.35
N PHE A 237 6.77 -4.05 -14.01
CA PHE A 237 7.90 -3.45 -13.32
C PHE A 237 8.47 -2.28 -14.13
N HIS A 238 8.89 -1.23 -13.44
CA HIS A 238 9.59 -0.09 -14.03
C HIS A 238 10.59 0.52 -13.02
N GLN A 239 11.58 1.23 -13.50
CA GLN A 239 12.68 1.74 -12.69
C GLN A 239 12.47 3.17 -12.17
N MET A 240 11.25 3.71 -12.15
CA MET A 240 11.00 5.10 -11.73
C MET A 240 11.38 5.39 -10.28
N GLY A 241 11.44 4.39 -9.40
CA GLY A 241 11.88 4.54 -8.00
C GLY A 241 13.38 4.44 -7.78
N ARG A 242 14.19 4.09 -8.80
CA ARG A 242 15.63 3.82 -8.69
C ARG A 242 16.42 4.94 -8.02
N PHE A 243 16.13 6.19 -8.35
CA PHE A 243 16.81 7.34 -7.78
C PHE A 243 16.68 7.41 -6.25
N LYS A 244 15.55 7.00 -5.68
CA LYS A 244 15.33 6.98 -4.22
C LYS A 244 16.23 5.97 -3.52
N TRP A 245 16.48 4.80 -4.13
CA TRP A 245 17.40 3.81 -3.59
C TRP A 245 18.81 4.38 -3.50
N LYS A 246 19.25 5.07 -4.56
CA LYS A 246 20.55 5.74 -4.60
C LYS A 246 20.67 6.85 -3.55
N GLU A 247 19.64 7.70 -3.41
CA GLU A 247 19.61 8.78 -2.42
C GLU A 247 19.64 8.25 -0.98
N LEU A 248 19.03 7.08 -0.73
CA LEU A 248 19.05 6.41 0.56
C LEU A 248 20.33 5.59 0.80
N GLY A 249 21.22 5.49 -0.18
CA GLY A 249 22.43 4.67 -0.09
C GLY A 249 22.12 3.16 -0.03
N LEU A 250 21.00 2.72 -0.59
CA LEU A 250 20.58 1.34 -0.62
C LEU A 250 21.03 0.67 -1.92
N GLU A 251 21.39 -0.62 -1.83
CA GLU A 251 21.66 -1.45 -2.99
C GLU A 251 20.36 -1.73 -3.76
N TYR A 252 20.32 -1.38 -5.05
CA TYR A 252 19.19 -1.66 -5.90
C TYR A 252 19.43 -2.90 -6.75
N LYS A 253 18.90 -4.04 -6.32
CA LYS A 253 19.13 -5.36 -6.94
C LYS A 253 18.59 -5.49 -8.38
N LEU A 254 17.77 -4.56 -8.82
CA LEU A 254 17.14 -4.55 -10.15
C LEU A 254 17.77 -3.50 -11.08
N GLU A 255 19.01 -3.07 -10.79
CA GLU A 255 19.71 -2.03 -11.56
C GLU A 255 19.74 -2.33 -13.06
N ASP A 256 20.00 -3.59 -13.42
CA ASP A 256 20.17 -4.09 -14.81
C ASP A 256 18.93 -4.89 -15.29
N VAL A 257 17.78 -4.78 -14.60
CA VAL A 257 16.55 -5.47 -15.02
C VAL A 257 15.69 -4.52 -15.83
N ASP A 258 15.48 -4.85 -17.11
CA ASP A 258 14.58 -4.10 -17.97
C ASP A 258 13.11 -4.32 -17.59
N PRO A 259 12.23 -3.35 -17.85
CA PRO A 259 10.79 -3.56 -17.76
C PRO A 259 10.33 -4.74 -18.63
N PRO A 260 9.30 -5.48 -18.21
CA PRO A 260 8.74 -6.56 -19.04
C PRO A 260 8.18 -6.01 -20.35
N SER A 261 8.29 -6.79 -21.44
CA SER A 261 7.65 -6.41 -22.70
C SER A 261 6.12 -6.49 -22.59
N ALA A 262 5.41 -5.80 -23.49
CA ALA A 262 3.95 -5.85 -23.55
C ALA A 262 3.43 -7.28 -23.73
N GLU A 263 4.14 -8.10 -24.51
CA GLU A 263 3.81 -9.52 -24.72
C GLU A 263 4.01 -10.35 -23.44
N ALA A 264 5.02 -10.01 -22.61
CA ALA A 264 5.22 -10.69 -21.34
C ALA A 264 4.09 -10.35 -20.35
N VAL A 265 3.67 -9.10 -20.30
CA VAL A 265 2.52 -8.66 -19.51
C VAL A 265 1.24 -9.37 -19.97
N GLU A 266 0.98 -9.39 -21.28
CA GLU A 266 -0.20 -10.06 -21.84
C GLU A 266 -0.19 -11.57 -21.56
N ARG A 267 0.98 -12.24 -21.65
CA ARG A 267 1.08 -13.66 -21.25
C ARG A 267 0.72 -13.86 -19.77
N ALA A 268 1.18 -13.00 -18.87
CA ALA A 268 0.82 -13.08 -17.45
C ALA A 268 -0.69 -12.84 -17.25
N CYS A 269 -1.27 -11.83 -17.88
CA CYS A 269 -2.72 -11.59 -17.87
C CYS A 269 -3.51 -12.79 -18.39
N ALA A 270 -3.03 -13.44 -19.46
CA ALA A 270 -3.69 -14.62 -20.04
C ALA A 270 -3.77 -15.79 -19.06
N VAL A 271 -2.75 -15.98 -18.18
CA VAL A 271 -2.77 -17.01 -17.13
C VAL A 271 -3.90 -16.73 -16.12
N PHE A 272 -4.03 -15.50 -15.65
CA PHE A 272 -5.12 -15.12 -14.75
C PHE A 272 -6.49 -15.25 -15.42
N ARG A 273 -6.62 -14.86 -16.69
CA ARG A 273 -7.88 -15.00 -17.43
C ARG A 273 -8.26 -16.45 -17.66
N ALA A 274 -7.28 -17.35 -17.90
CA ALA A 274 -7.52 -18.78 -18.02
C ALA A 274 -8.08 -19.41 -16.74
N ALA A 275 -7.74 -18.85 -15.57
CA ALA A 275 -8.33 -19.23 -14.28
C ALA A 275 -9.71 -18.58 -14.01
N GLY A 276 -10.29 -17.86 -14.98
CA GLY A 276 -11.62 -17.24 -14.87
C GLY A 276 -11.64 -15.84 -14.24
N LEU A 277 -10.47 -15.21 -14.04
CA LEU A 277 -10.34 -13.88 -13.45
C LEU A 277 -10.31 -12.77 -14.52
N LYS A 278 -10.76 -11.57 -14.15
CA LYS A 278 -10.60 -10.37 -14.99
C LYS A 278 -9.22 -9.79 -14.76
N ALA A 279 -8.29 -9.95 -15.70
CA ALA A 279 -6.92 -9.45 -15.58
C ALA A 279 -6.60 -8.40 -16.66
N TYR A 280 -5.89 -7.36 -16.24
CA TYR A 280 -5.51 -6.19 -17.03
C TYR A 280 -4.03 -5.90 -16.92
#